data_cb528d100f2a0b9c0582afb398b81c40
#
_entry.id   cb528d100f2a0b9c0582afb398b81c40
#
_cell.length_a   1.000
_cell.length_b   1.000
_cell.length_c   1.000
_cell.angle_alpha   90.00
_cell.angle_beta   90.00
_cell.angle_gamma   90.00
#
_symmetry.space_group_name_H-M   'P 1'
#
loop_
_entity.id
_entity.type
_entity.pdbx_description
1 polymer ?
#
loop_
_entity_poly.entity_id
_entity_poly.type
_entity_poly.pdbx_seq_one_letter_code
_entity_poly.pdbx_strand_id
1 'polypeptide(L)'
;MRGNSDPVFLFSYFKGHGDGLHLAWSGDGLTFEALANDQPLLTGVAGPEKLMRDPFLSPANDGLFHLVWTAGWHGRAIGYASSPDLIHWSCQELLPVMGHEEDARNCWAPEIFYDEDMARYIIYWASSIPGRFPQTDHSGDEGLNHRMYYVTTVDFKTFSETRLFYDGGFNVIDATLVKDGNRYLLFMKDETLDPVCKNIRVAVSDTLFEGFTAPGPPITGDYWAEGPSAVKVNGRWIVYFDKYKLNQIGAVISSDLVHWEDISDRVHFPAGAQHGSAVKISFERIKHLL
;
A
#
# COMPACT_ATOMS: atom_id res chain seq x y z
N MET A 1 -10.70 -27.22 -12.31
CA MET A 1 -11.50 -26.36 -11.42
C MET A 1 -10.71 -26.17 -10.14
N ARG A 2 -10.52 -24.92 -9.68
CA ARG A 2 -9.87 -24.64 -8.39
C ARG A 2 -10.81 -25.03 -7.24
N GLY A 3 -10.25 -25.53 -6.14
CA GLY A 3 -11.01 -25.76 -4.92
C GLY A 3 -11.38 -24.42 -4.25
N ASN A 4 -12.50 -24.37 -3.54
CA ASN A 4 -12.99 -23.16 -2.86
C ASN A 4 -11.98 -22.59 -1.83
N SER A 5 -11.17 -23.44 -1.23
CA SER A 5 -10.15 -23.08 -0.22
C SER A 5 -8.78 -22.75 -0.82
N ASP A 6 -8.58 -22.87 -2.14
CA ASP A 6 -7.30 -22.59 -2.76
C ASP A 6 -6.91 -21.13 -2.54
N PRO A 7 -5.67 -20.86 -2.14
CA PRO A 7 -5.21 -19.48 -1.97
C PRO A 7 -5.06 -18.81 -3.34
N VAL A 8 -5.49 -17.56 -3.40
CA VAL A 8 -5.34 -16.67 -4.55
C VAL A 8 -4.82 -15.32 -4.11
N PHE A 9 -4.39 -14.50 -5.05
CA PHE A 9 -3.99 -13.11 -4.81
C PHE A 9 -5.12 -12.20 -5.29
N LEU A 10 -5.58 -11.33 -4.41
CA LEU A 10 -6.50 -10.24 -4.71
C LEU A 10 -5.69 -8.96 -4.81
N PHE A 11 -5.88 -8.21 -5.89
CA PHE A 11 -5.21 -6.94 -6.13
C PHE A 11 -6.24 -5.82 -6.15
N SER A 12 -6.12 -4.87 -5.22
CA SER A 12 -6.91 -3.65 -5.19
C SER A 12 -6.16 -2.53 -5.91
N TYR A 13 -6.83 -1.77 -6.76
CA TYR A 13 -6.23 -0.71 -7.56
C TYR A 13 -7.25 0.38 -7.90
N PHE A 14 -6.78 1.49 -8.45
CA PHE A 14 -7.62 2.55 -9.03
C PHE A 14 -7.18 2.83 -10.46
N LYS A 15 -7.94 3.66 -11.17
CA LYS A 15 -7.62 4.13 -12.52
C LYS A 15 -7.71 5.65 -12.64
N GLY A 16 -7.03 6.18 -13.64
CA GLY A 16 -7.11 7.60 -13.98
C GLY A 16 -6.73 8.53 -12.82
N HIS A 17 -7.63 9.39 -12.42
CA HIS A 17 -7.42 10.34 -11.32
C HIS A 17 -7.91 9.83 -9.95
N GLY A 18 -8.24 8.54 -9.82
CA GLY A 18 -8.80 7.98 -8.59
C GLY A 18 -10.30 7.81 -8.72
N ASP A 19 -10.71 7.02 -9.70
CA ASP A 19 -12.12 6.75 -10.05
C ASP A 19 -12.81 5.81 -9.07
N GLY A 20 -12.04 5.12 -8.23
CA GLY A 20 -12.59 4.22 -7.21
C GLY A 20 -11.78 2.94 -7.04
N LEU A 21 -12.33 2.05 -6.22
CA LEU A 21 -11.78 0.73 -5.95
C LEU A 21 -12.10 -0.21 -7.10
N HIS A 22 -11.10 -0.67 -7.81
CA HIS A 22 -11.16 -1.83 -8.69
C HIS A 22 -10.49 -3.03 -8.05
N LEU A 23 -10.87 -4.23 -8.46
CA LEU A 23 -10.28 -5.47 -8.01
C LEU A 23 -9.89 -6.36 -9.19
N ALA A 24 -8.76 -7.01 -9.04
CA ALA A 24 -8.34 -8.11 -9.90
C ALA A 24 -7.87 -9.29 -9.06
N TRP A 25 -7.85 -10.48 -9.61
CA TRP A 25 -7.38 -11.67 -8.92
C TRP A 25 -6.39 -12.47 -9.77
N SER A 26 -5.52 -13.18 -9.09
CA SER A 26 -4.55 -14.06 -9.72
C SER A 26 -4.41 -15.37 -8.97
N GLY A 27 -4.23 -16.43 -9.70
CA GLY A 27 -3.95 -17.73 -9.11
C GLY A 27 -2.49 -18.10 -9.06
N ASP A 28 -1.64 -17.33 -9.72
CA ASP A 28 -0.20 -17.61 -9.85
C ASP A 28 0.67 -16.43 -9.41
N GLY A 29 0.06 -15.25 -9.17
CA GLY A 29 0.75 -14.01 -8.85
C GLY A 29 1.40 -13.34 -10.06
N LEU A 30 1.09 -13.79 -11.29
CA LEU A 30 1.66 -13.22 -12.51
C LEU A 30 0.59 -12.63 -13.42
N THR A 31 -0.53 -13.32 -13.58
CA THR A 31 -1.64 -12.85 -14.42
C THR A 31 -2.83 -12.49 -13.55
N PHE A 32 -3.19 -11.21 -13.53
CA PHE A 32 -4.32 -10.67 -12.79
C PHE A 32 -5.49 -10.37 -13.72
N GLU A 33 -6.62 -11.02 -13.47
CA GLU A 33 -7.88 -10.87 -14.22
C GLU A 33 -8.80 -9.92 -13.46
N ALA A 34 -9.36 -8.91 -14.15
CA ALA A 34 -10.28 -7.98 -13.53
C ALA A 34 -11.53 -8.67 -13.01
N LEU A 35 -11.99 -8.28 -11.82
CA LEU A 35 -13.27 -8.68 -11.26
C LEU A 35 -14.37 -7.64 -11.61
N ALA A 36 -15.63 -8.03 -11.46
CA ALA A 36 -16.79 -7.16 -11.67
C ALA A 36 -16.78 -6.43 -13.03
N ASN A 37 -16.34 -7.12 -14.10
CA ASN A 37 -16.20 -6.54 -15.44
C ASN A 37 -15.33 -5.26 -15.47
N ASP A 38 -14.34 -5.18 -14.60
CA ASP A 38 -13.44 -4.03 -14.47
C ASP A 38 -14.13 -2.69 -14.14
N GLN A 39 -15.32 -2.78 -13.51
CA GLN A 39 -16.03 -1.60 -13.00
C GLN A 39 -15.60 -1.32 -11.54
N PRO A 40 -15.60 -0.05 -11.10
CA PRO A 40 -15.30 0.25 -9.71
C PRO A 40 -16.37 -0.31 -8.78
N LEU A 41 -15.96 -1.03 -7.75
CA LEU A 41 -16.83 -1.61 -6.72
C LEU A 41 -17.19 -0.60 -5.63
N LEU A 42 -16.41 0.47 -5.51
CA LEU A 42 -16.65 1.58 -4.60
C LEU A 42 -16.03 2.85 -5.19
N THR A 43 -16.80 3.94 -5.24
CA THR A 43 -16.29 5.26 -5.65
C THR A 43 -16.13 6.15 -4.43
N GLY A 44 -15.13 7.04 -4.43
CA GLY A 44 -14.89 7.97 -3.33
C GLY A 44 -16.04 8.97 -3.16
N VAL A 45 -16.60 9.04 -1.95
CA VAL A 45 -17.62 10.04 -1.57
C VAL A 45 -17.23 10.79 -0.29
N ALA A 46 -16.29 10.25 0.49
CA ALA A 46 -15.78 10.89 1.69
C ALA A 46 -14.82 12.04 1.34
N GLY A 47 -14.89 13.10 2.14
CA GLY A 47 -14.03 14.27 2.00
C GLY A 47 -14.45 15.23 0.87
N PRO A 48 -13.85 16.44 0.85
CA PRO A 48 -14.22 17.47 -0.10
C PRO A 48 -13.82 17.14 -1.54
N GLU A 49 -12.72 16.41 -1.73
CA GLU A 49 -12.20 16.05 -3.05
C GLU A 49 -12.84 14.78 -3.61
N LYS A 50 -13.52 13.99 -2.76
CA LYS A 50 -14.13 12.69 -3.14
C LYS A 50 -13.15 11.78 -3.89
N LEU A 51 -11.88 11.87 -3.54
CA LEU A 51 -10.79 11.15 -4.15
C LEU A 51 -10.72 9.74 -3.57
N MET A 52 -10.42 8.74 -4.40
CA MET A 52 -10.08 7.39 -3.95
C MET A 52 -8.87 6.90 -4.77
N ARG A 53 -7.69 7.10 -4.20
CA ARG A 53 -6.42 6.61 -4.77
C ARG A 53 -5.75 5.66 -3.80
N ASP A 54 -4.81 4.89 -4.32
CA ASP A 54 -3.95 4.01 -3.53
C ASP A 54 -4.76 3.10 -2.57
N PRO A 55 -5.83 2.42 -3.06
CA PRO A 55 -6.71 1.66 -2.20
C PRO A 55 -6.01 0.40 -1.67
N PHE A 56 -5.86 0.30 -0.36
CA PHE A 56 -5.36 -0.92 0.29
C PHE A 56 -6.50 -1.68 0.95
N LEU A 57 -6.66 -2.94 0.57
CA LEU A 57 -7.70 -3.82 1.06
C LEU A 57 -7.11 -4.92 1.94
N SER A 58 -7.52 -5.01 3.20
CA SER A 58 -7.09 -6.03 4.16
C SER A 58 -8.24 -6.95 4.54
N PRO A 59 -8.14 -8.26 4.33
CA PRO A 59 -9.02 -9.21 5.00
C PRO A 59 -8.70 -9.22 6.49
N ALA A 60 -9.72 -9.24 7.35
CA ALA A 60 -9.55 -9.16 8.78
C ALA A 60 -10.16 -10.38 9.53
N ASN A 61 -9.76 -10.52 10.80
CA ASN A 61 -10.19 -11.65 11.65
C ASN A 61 -11.66 -11.55 12.09
N ASP A 62 -12.27 -10.39 11.96
CA ASP A 62 -13.71 -10.19 12.20
C ASP A 62 -14.61 -10.65 11.04
N GLY A 63 -13.98 -11.18 9.97
CA GLY A 63 -14.66 -11.65 8.77
C GLY A 63 -14.87 -10.58 7.70
N LEU A 64 -14.64 -9.31 8.02
CA LEU A 64 -14.77 -8.21 7.08
C LEU A 64 -13.53 -8.03 6.21
N PHE A 65 -13.69 -7.23 5.19
CA PHE A 65 -12.61 -6.54 4.49
C PHE A 65 -12.58 -5.09 4.96
N HIS A 66 -11.40 -4.60 5.34
CA HIS A 66 -11.17 -3.21 5.66
C HIS A 66 -10.40 -2.54 4.54
N LEU A 67 -10.91 -1.42 4.10
CA LEU A 67 -10.34 -0.61 3.01
C LEU A 67 -9.89 0.73 3.56
N VAL A 68 -8.64 1.10 3.26
CA VAL A 68 -8.11 2.46 3.47
C VAL A 68 -7.62 3.01 2.14
N TRP A 69 -7.67 4.35 1.98
CA TRP A 69 -7.26 4.99 0.73
C TRP A 69 -6.84 6.45 0.94
N THR A 70 -6.12 7.00 -0.01
CA THR A 70 -5.84 8.43 -0.12
C THR A 70 -7.13 9.16 -0.51
N ALA A 71 -7.70 9.93 0.43
CA ALA A 71 -9.00 10.59 0.27
C ALA A 71 -8.92 12.03 -0.25
N GLY A 72 -7.71 12.56 -0.44
CA GLY A 72 -7.45 13.90 -0.96
C GLY A 72 -5.97 14.15 -1.17
N TRP A 73 -5.66 15.10 -2.05
CA TRP A 73 -4.30 15.57 -2.27
C TRP A 73 -3.73 16.32 -1.06
N HIS A 74 -4.62 16.95 -0.31
CA HIS A 74 -4.31 17.71 0.89
C HIS A 74 -5.17 17.24 2.04
N GLY A 75 -4.73 17.54 3.27
CA GLY A 75 -5.51 17.25 4.46
C GLY A 75 -4.88 16.26 5.41
N ARG A 76 -5.58 16.00 6.51
CA ARG A 76 -5.06 15.32 7.69
C ARG A 76 -5.80 14.03 8.02
N ALA A 77 -6.44 13.46 7.00
CA ALA A 77 -7.24 12.25 7.16
C ALA A 77 -7.03 11.29 5.98
N ILE A 78 -7.24 10.01 6.23
CA ILE A 78 -7.33 8.96 5.23
C ILE A 78 -8.79 8.52 5.09
N GLY A 79 -9.15 7.92 3.96
CA GLY A 79 -10.45 7.30 3.78
C GLY A 79 -10.50 5.91 4.41
N TYR A 80 -11.70 5.50 4.86
CA TYR A 80 -11.96 4.19 5.43
C TYR A 80 -13.37 3.71 5.10
N ALA A 81 -13.51 2.42 4.80
CA ALA A 81 -14.76 1.68 4.72
C ALA A 81 -14.51 0.20 5.01
N SER A 82 -15.58 -0.54 5.33
CA SER A 82 -15.52 -1.99 5.50
C SER A 82 -16.61 -2.69 4.72
N SER A 83 -16.39 -3.96 4.37
CA SER A 83 -17.34 -4.78 3.62
C SER A 83 -17.27 -6.25 4.04
N PRO A 84 -18.40 -6.96 4.17
CA PRO A 84 -18.38 -8.41 4.37
C PRO A 84 -18.09 -9.20 3.09
N ASP A 85 -18.35 -8.61 1.91
CA ASP A 85 -18.42 -9.33 0.64
C ASP A 85 -17.88 -8.56 -0.57
N LEU A 86 -17.26 -7.39 -0.37
CA LEU A 86 -16.73 -6.51 -1.42
C LEU A 86 -17.79 -5.86 -2.34
N ILE A 87 -19.06 -6.07 -2.05
CA ILE A 87 -20.22 -5.48 -2.76
C ILE A 87 -20.95 -4.49 -1.87
N HIS A 88 -21.24 -4.90 -0.62
CA HIS A 88 -21.96 -4.09 0.34
C HIS A 88 -20.96 -3.41 1.28
N TRP A 89 -20.85 -2.10 1.15
CA TRP A 89 -19.88 -1.30 1.90
C TRP A 89 -20.55 -0.52 3.03
N SER A 90 -19.85 -0.37 4.14
CA SER A 90 -20.23 0.60 5.20
C SER A 90 -20.28 2.02 4.64
N CYS A 91 -20.82 2.97 5.42
CA CYS A 91 -20.59 4.39 5.13
C CYS A 91 -19.09 4.65 5.07
N GLN A 92 -18.68 5.46 4.10
CA GLN A 92 -17.29 5.91 4.00
C GLN A 92 -17.02 6.97 5.07
N GLU A 93 -15.88 6.85 5.73
CA GLU A 93 -15.47 7.75 6.80
C GLU A 93 -14.10 8.36 6.49
N LEU A 94 -13.84 9.52 7.05
CA LEU A 94 -12.51 10.11 7.12
C LEU A 94 -11.94 9.85 8.51
N LEU A 95 -10.85 9.08 8.57
CA LEU A 95 -10.09 8.89 9.81
C LEU A 95 -9.08 10.04 9.95
N PRO A 96 -9.21 10.93 10.96
CA PRO A 96 -8.38 12.12 11.10
C PRO A 96 -7.02 11.79 11.74
N VAL A 97 -6.27 10.90 11.09
CA VAL A 97 -5.02 10.30 11.59
C VAL A 97 -3.90 11.34 11.86
N MET A 98 -3.95 12.50 11.21
CA MET A 98 -3.07 13.64 11.47
C MET A 98 -3.82 14.86 12.02
N GLY A 99 -5.01 14.67 12.60
CA GLY A 99 -5.85 15.77 13.09
C GLY A 99 -5.22 16.63 14.19
N HIS A 100 -4.29 16.06 14.96
CA HIS A 100 -3.53 16.72 15.99
C HIS A 100 -2.35 17.57 15.47
N GLU A 101 -1.95 17.41 14.20
CA GLU A 101 -0.80 18.04 13.57
C GLU A 101 -1.28 19.09 12.56
N GLU A 102 -1.30 20.35 12.97
CA GLU A 102 -1.87 21.44 12.16
C GLU A 102 -1.10 21.70 10.86
N ASP A 103 0.20 21.43 10.87
CA ASP A 103 1.08 21.66 9.72
C ASP A 103 1.17 20.46 8.77
N ALA A 104 0.54 19.32 9.09
CA ALA A 104 0.52 18.17 8.19
C ALA A 104 -0.22 18.51 6.89
N ARG A 105 0.45 18.31 5.77
CA ARG A 105 -0.07 18.69 4.44
C ARG A 105 -0.94 17.63 3.80
N ASN A 106 -0.63 16.37 4.03
CA ASN A 106 -1.27 15.24 3.36
C ASN A 106 -1.24 13.97 4.21
N CYS A 107 -2.06 12.98 3.82
CA CYS A 107 -2.02 11.61 4.32
C CYS A 107 -2.21 10.68 3.11
N TRP A 108 -1.10 10.16 2.56
CA TRP A 108 -1.10 9.42 1.31
C TRP A 108 -0.74 7.94 1.49
N ALA A 109 -1.27 7.13 0.55
CA ALA A 109 -1.00 5.70 0.43
C ALA A 109 -1.07 4.95 1.77
N PRO A 110 -2.23 4.97 2.46
CA PRO A 110 -2.37 4.23 3.69
C PRO A 110 -2.44 2.73 3.43
N GLU A 111 -1.83 1.95 4.32
CA GLU A 111 -1.95 0.49 4.33
C GLU A 111 -2.29 -0.04 5.72
N ILE A 112 -2.72 -1.30 5.79
CA ILE A 112 -3.09 -2.00 7.02
C ILE A 112 -2.19 -3.23 7.17
N PHE A 113 -1.57 -3.37 8.33
CA PHE A 113 -0.86 -4.58 8.72
C PHE A 113 -1.47 -5.17 10.00
N TYR A 114 -1.69 -6.48 10.04
CA TYR A 114 -2.14 -7.17 11.24
C TYR A 114 -0.96 -7.71 12.03
N ASP A 115 -0.80 -7.20 13.25
CA ASP A 115 0.17 -7.66 14.25
C ASP A 115 -0.42 -8.86 15.00
N GLU A 116 -0.05 -10.08 14.60
CA GLU A 116 -0.55 -11.31 15.21
C GLU A 116 -0.12 -11.46 16.68
N ASP A 117 1.08 -10.95 17.01
CA ASP A 117 1.66 -11.09 18.35
C ASP A 117 0.88 -10.27 19.39
N MET A 118 0.34 -9.12 18.97
CA MET A 118 -0.44 -8.21 19.83
C MET A 118 -1.94 -8.20 19.49
N ALA A 119 -2.37 -9.01 18.54
CA ALA A 119 -3.76 -9.12 18.05
C ALA A 119 -4.38 -7.76 17.74
N ARG A 120 -3.68 -6.92 16.99
CA ARG A 120 -4.10 -5.56 16.62
C ARG A 120 -3.73 -5.23 15.18
N TYR A 121 -4.40 -4.24 14.63
CA TYR A 121 -4.07 -3.68 13.32
C TYR A 121 -3.21 -2.44 13.47
N ILE A 122 -2.33 -2.25 12.51
CA ILE A 122 -1.51 -1.06 12.34
C ILE A 122 -1.94 -0.44 11.03
N ILE A 123 -2.37 0.81 11.07
CA ILE A 123 -2.62 1.60 9.87
C ILE A 123 -1.48 2.59 9.76
N TYR A 124 -0.79 2.61 8.64
CA TYR A 124 0.34 3.50 8.40
C TYR A 124 0.19 4.20 7.05
N TRP A 125 0.75 5.38 6.94
CA TRP A 125 0.62 6.26 5.77
C TRP A 125 1.81 7.21 5.68
N ALA A 126 1.95 7.91 4.54
CA ALA A 126 2.94 8.96 4.35
C ALA A 126 2.35 10.34 4.62
N SER A 127 3.07 11.18 5.38
CA SER A 127 2.74 12.60 5.58
C SER A 127 3.96 13.48 5.49
N SER A 128 3.78 14.68 4.93
CA SER A 128 4.76 15.76 4.92
C SER A 128 4.38 16.82 5.94
N ILE A 129 5.33 17.16 6.82
CA ILE A 129 5.19 18.20 7.83
C ILE A 129 6.34 19.19 7.63
N PRO A 130 6.10 20.43 7.16
CA PRO A 130 7.13 21.40 6.87
C PRO A 130 8.08 21.66 8.05
N GLY A 131 9.39 21.68 7.78
CA GLY A 131 10.42 21.93 8.78
C GLY A 131 10.65 20.83 9.80
N ARG A 132 9.90 19.72 9.77
CA ARG A 132 10.05 18.60 10.71
C ARG A 132 11.37 17.85 10.51
N PHE A 133 11.81 17.73 9.26
CA PHE A 133 13.04 17.02 8.86
C PHE A 133 13.91 17.91 7.97
N PRO A 134 14.55 18.95 8.53
CA PRO A 134 15.20 20.00 7.75
C PRO A 134 16.37 19.50 6.89
N GLN A 135 16.95 18.35 7.23
CA GLN A 135 18.08 17.77 6.46
C GLN A 135 17.65 17.29 5.07
N THR A 136 16.37 17.05 4.88
CA THR A 136 15.78 16.56 3.63
C THR A 136 14.68 17.48 3.08
N ASP A 137 14.56 18.71 3.63
CA ASP A 137 13.63 19.71 3.10
C ASP A 137 13.92 19.96 1.62
N HIS A 138 12.86 20.15 0.84
CA HIS A 138 12.90 20.35 -0.61
C HIS A 138 13.41 19.15 -1.42
N SER A 139 13.52 17.99 -0.81
CA SER A 139 14.00 16.76 -1.48
C SER A 139 12.95 16.09 -2.37
N GLY A 140 11.67 16.44 -2.26
CA GLY A 140 10.58 15.87 -3.06
C GLY A 140 9.89 16.86 -3.99
N ASP A 141 8.93 16.36 -4.74
CA ASP A 141 8.08 17.17 -5.60
C ASP A 141 7.31 18.22 -4.78
N GLU A 142 7.15 19.41 -5.32
CA GLU A 142 6.41 20.53 -4.69
C GLU A 142 6.89 20.89 -3.27
N GLY A 143 8.13 20.56 -2.92
CA GLY A 143 8.72 20.77 -1.60
C GLY A 143 8.14 19.87 -0.51
N LEU A 144 7.49 18.78 -0.87
CA LEU A 144 7.01 17.77 0.07
C LEU A 144 8.18 16.92 0.59
N ASN A 145 8.16 16.63 1.88
CA ASN A 145 9.20 15.88 2.58
C ASN A 145 8.55 14.88 3.52
N HIS A 146 8.25 13.71 3.00
CA HIS A 146 7.43 12.72 3.68
C HIS A 146 8.22 11.85 4.65
N ARG A 147 7.51 11.36 5.67
CA ARG A 147 7.85 10.22 6.52
C ARG A 147 6.63 9.33 6.71
N MET A 148 6.87 8.08 7.10
CA MET A 148 5.80 7.15 7.43
C MET A 148 5.36 7.35 8.86
N TYR A 149 4.05 7.45 9.08
CA TYR A 149 3.40 7.56 10.39
C TYR A 149 2.43 6.40 10.57
N TYR A 150 2.03 6.10 11.80
CA TYR A 150 1.08 5.03 12.10
C TYR A 150 0.19 5.31 13.29
N VAL A 151 -0.93 4.60 13.33
CA VAL A 151 -1.78 4.37 14.50
C VAL A 151 -2.02 2.88 14.66
N THR A 152 -2.45 2.45 15.84
CA THR A 152 -2.91 1.08 16.08
C THR A 152 -4.39 1.06 16.45
N THR A 153 -5.08 -0.03 16.12
CA THR A 153 -6.48 -0.26 16.47
C THR A 153 -6.75 -1.76 16.63
N VAL A 154 -7.75 -2.10 17.40
CA VAL A 154 -8.25 -3.49 17.51
C VAL A 154 -9.63 -3.66 16.89
N ASP A 155 -10.33 -2.57 16.62
CA ASP A 155 -11.75 -2.54 16.25
C ASP A 155 -12.11 -1.57 15.12
N PHE A 156 -11.13 -0.86 14.55
CA PHE A 156 -11.29 0.21 13.57
C PHE A 156 -12.26 1.34 14.02
N LYS A 157 -12.44 1.51 15.32
CA LYS A 157 -13.27 2.56 15.95
C LYS A 157 -12.46 3.42 16.90
N THR A 158 -11.56 2.78 17.62
CA THR A 158 -10.66 3.44 18.57
C THR A 158 -9.23 3.30 18.08
N PHE A 159 -8.49 4.41 18.10
CA PHE A 159 -7.14 4.47 17.56
C PHE A 159 -6.17 4.99 18.64
N SER A 160 -4.94 4.50 18.59
CA SER A 160 -3.85 5.07 19.38
C SER A 160 -3.53 6.49 18.93
N GLU A 161 -2.69 7.17 19.70
CA GLU A 161 -2.00 8.39 19.22
C GLU A 161 -1.17 8.05 17.98
N THR A 162 -1.08 9.03 17.06
CA THR A 162 -0.21 8.93 15.89
C THR A 162 1.26 9.01 16.31
N ARG A 163 2.06 8.14 15.72
CA ARG A 163 3.51 8.09 15.93
C ARG A 163 4.26 7.99 14.60
N LEU A 164 5.51 8.42 14.63
CA LEU A 164 6.44 8.18 13.53
C LEU A 164 6.69 6.67 13.42
N PHE A 165 6.50 6.12 12.22
CA PHE A 165 6.73 4.71 11.94
C PHE A 165 8.13 4.49 11.37
N TYR A 166 8.50 5.28 10.37
CA TYR A 166 9.79 5.13 9.71
C TYR A 166 10.34 6.47 9.23
N ASP A 167 11.60 6.73 9.58
CA ASP A 167 12.44 7.80 9.05
C ASP A 167 13.77 7.20 8.60
N GLY A 168 13.91 6.99 7.31
CA GLY A 168 15.15 6.46 6.71
C GLY A 168 16.22 7.53 6.50
N GLY A 169 16.01 8.78 6.94
CA GLY A 169 16.91 9.91 6.66
C GLY A 169 16.79 10.45 5.24
N PHE A 170 15.71 10.11 4.54
CA PHE A 170 15.39 10.58 3.18
C PHE A 170 13.87 10.78 3.04
N ASN A 171 13.44 11.33 1.90
CA ASN A 171 12.02 11.51 1.61
C ASN A 171 11.40 10.16 1.23
N VAL A 172 10.54 9.60 2.10
CA VAL A 172 9.98 8.25 1.97
C VAL A 172 8.46 8.27 1.92
N ILE A 173 7.89 7.64 0.87
CA ILE A 173 6.44 7.42 0.75
C ILE A 173 6.14 5.97 0.33
N ASP A 174 4.86 5.62 0.24
CA ASP A 174 4.36 4.38 -0.35
C ASP A 174 5.09 3.15 0.23
N ALA A 175 4.85 2.87 1.47
CA ALA A 175 5.49 1.72 2.10
C ALA A 175 4.51 0.54 2.20
N THR A 176 5.02 -0.68 1.94
CA THR A 176 4.32 -1.93 2.26
C THR A 176 5.11 -2.75 3.27
N LEU A 177 4.44 -3.20 4.32
CA LEU A 177 5.02 -3.97 5.42
C LEU A 177 4.57 -5.43 5.34
N VAL A 178 5.54 -6.36 5.34
CA VAL A 178 5.25 -7.79 5.38
C VAL A 178 6.12 -8.52 6.40
N LYS A 179 5.62 -9.64 6.93
CA LYS A 179 6.36 -10.52 7.85
C LYS A 179 6.98 -11.69 7.08
N ASP A 180 8.27 -11.95 7.31
CA ASP A 180 9.02 -13.08 6.77
C ASP A 180 9.65 -13.89 7.90
N GLY A 181 8.94 -14.93 8.36
CA GLY A 181 9.31 -15.64 9.57
C GLY A 181 9.24 -14.71 10.79
N ASN A 182 10.39 -14.50 11.44
CA ASN A 182 10.50 -13.61 12.60
C ASN A 182 10.94 -12.17 12.25
N ARG A 183 11.05 -11.86 10.95
CA ARG A 183 11.51 -10.55 10.50
C ARG A 183 10.38 -9.77 9.83
N TYR A 184 10.49 -8.46 9.87
CA TYR A 184 9.65 -7.51 9.16
C TYR A 184 10.43 -6.93 7.99
N LEU A 185 9.80 -6.92 6.83
CA LEU A 185 10.35 -6.31 5.61
C LEU A 185 9.50 -5.10 5.29
N LEU A 186 10.11 -3.94 5.22
CA LEU A 186 9.48 -2.68 4.83
C LEU A 186 10.01 -2.30 3.44
N PHE A 187 9.18 -2.51 2.43
CA PHE A 187 9.43 -1.99 1.09
C PHE A 187 8.88 -0.57 1.02
N MET A 188 9.61 0.35 0.40
CA MET A 188 9.23 1.76 0.37
C MET A 188 9.77 2.45 -0.86
N LYS A 189 9.11 3.52 -1.26
CA LYS A 189 9.60 4.41 -2.30
C LYS A 189 10.56 5.46 -1.71
N ASP A 190 11.74 5.56 -2.27
CA ASP A 190 12.61 6.72 -2.11
C ASP A 190 12.10 7.83 -3.03
N GLU A 191 11.43 8.82 -2.46
CA GLU A 191 10.77 9.91 -3.18
C GLU A 191 11.73 11.07 -3.49
N THR A 192 13.00 10.97 -3.14
CA THR A 192 14.00 12.01 -3.36
C THR A 192 14.09 12.40 -4.83
N LEU A 193 14.04 13.72 -5.10
CA LEU A 193 14.07 14.28 -6.44
C LEU A 193 15.46 14.85 -6.81
N ASP A 194 16.25 15.29 -5.84
CA ASP A 194 17.57 15.81 -6.08
C ASP A 194 18.58 15.25 -5.05
N PRO A 195 19.48 14.32 -5.46
CA PRO A 195 19.51 13.64 -6.77
C PRO A 195 18.28 12.74 -6.96
N VAL A 196 17.85 12.56 -8.21
CA VAL A 196 16.67 11.74 -8.51
C VAL A 196 16.89 10.30 -8.08
N CYS A 197 16.01 9.81 -7.18
CA CYS A 197 15.92 8.40 -6.77
C CYS A 197 14.67 7.74 -7.36
N LYS A 198 13.47 8.09 -6.90
CA LYS A 198 12.17 7.59 -7.41
C LYS A 198 12.15 6.07 -7.66
N ASN A 199 12.70 5.30 -6.72
CA ASN A 199 12.89 3.87 -6.80
C ASN A 199 12.38 3.17 -5.53
N ILE A 200 12.23 1.85 -5.60
CA ILE A 200 11.82 1.04 -4.46
C ILE A 200 13.05 0.47 -3.75
N ARG A 201 13.03 0.52 -2.43
CA ARG A 201 14.05 -0.02 -1.53
C ARG A 201 13.43 -0.93 -0.50
N VAL A 202 14.23 -1.71 0.22
CA VAL A 202 13.79 -2.55 1.31
C VAL A 202 14.68 -2.36 2.54
N ALA A 203 14.05 -2.23 3.70
CA ALA A 203 14.67 -2.28 5.02
C ALA A 203 14.15 -3.51 5.79
N VAL A 204 14.95 -4.04 6.69
CA VAL A 204 14.63 -5.26 7.45
C VAL A 204 14.75 -4.96 8.94
N SER A 205 13.83 -5.53 9.75
CA SER A 205 13.89 -5.45 11.21
C SER A 205 13.45 -6.77 11.84
N ASP A 206 13.96 -7.06 13.03
CA ASP A 206 13.46 -8.14 13.89
C ASP A 206 12.30 -7.68 14.79
N THR A 207 12.02 -6.37 14.82
CA THR A 207 10.92 -5.78 15.58
C THR A 207 10.04 -4.91 14.69
N LEU A 208 8.76 -4.77 15.06
CA LEU A 208 7.76 -4.14 14.21
C LEU A 208 7.92 -2.62 14.07
N PHE A 209 8.31 -1.94 15.15
CA PHE A 209 8.30 -0.46 15.19
C PHE A 209 9.69 0.17 15.23
N GLU A 210 10.71 -0.63 15.45
CA GLU A 210 12.07 -0.15 15.70
C GLU A 210 13.09 -1.04 14.99
N GLY A 211 14.34 -0.56 14.89
CA GLY A 211 15.47 -1.39 14.49
C GLY A 211 15.49 -1.75 13.02
N PHE A 212 14.73 -1.08 12.16
CA PHE A 212 14.91 -1.25 10.72
C PHE A 212 16.33 -0.87 10.31
N THR A 213 16.95 -1.73 9.52
CA THR A 213 18.26 -1.44 8.92
C THR A 213 18.18 -0.17 8.06
N ALA A 214 19.32 0.43 7.74
CA ALA A 214 19.36 1.31 6.59
C ALA A 214 18.83 0.56 5.35
N PRO A 215 18.03 1.21 4.50
CA PRO A 215 17.50 0.53 3.32
C PRO A 215 18.62 0.10 2.38
N GLY A 216 18.45 -1.06 1.78
CA GLY A 216 19.34 -1.58 0.77
C GLY A 216 19.41 -0.70 -0.49
N PRO A 217 20.19 -1.10 -1.50
CA PRO A 217 20.18 -0.46 -2.80
C PRO A 217 18.78 -0.54 -3.44
N PRO A 218 18.49 0.26 -4.49
CA PRO A 218 17.27 0.12 -5.26
C PRO A 218 17.05 -1.32 -5.74
N ILE A 219 15.84 -1.82 -5.58
CA ILE A 219 15.43 -3.14 -6.10
C ILE A 219 14.76 -3.05 -7.47
N THR A 220 14.42 -1.85 -7.92
CA THR A 220 13.84 -1.54 -9.24
C THR A 220 14.90 -1.06 -10.21
N GLY A 221 14.60 -1.12 -11.51
CA GLY A 221 15.49 -0.68 -12.58
C GLY A 221 15.55 0.85 -12.73
N ASP A 222 16.12 1.27 -13.84
CA ASP A 222 16.36 2.69 -14.16
C ASP A 222 15.09 3.37 -14.72
N TYR A 223 14.03 3.33 -13.96
CA TYR A 223 12.72 3.96 -14.20
C TYR A 223 12.09 4.41 -12.89
N TRP A 224 11.17 5.36 -12.96
CA TRP A 224 10.44 5.81 -11.78
C TRP A 224 9.40 4.78 -11.37
N ALA A 225 9.42 4.38 -10.09
CA ALA A 225 8.54 3.39 -9.50
C ALA A 225 7.94 3.90 -8.20
N GLU A 226 6.67 3.54 -7.97
CA GLU A 226 5.94 3.86 -6.74
C GLU A 226 5.01 2.72 -6.32
N GLY A 227 4.38 2.83 -5.16
CA GLY A 227 3.37 1.89 -4.69
C GLY A 227 3.84 0.44 -4.62
N PRO A 228 4.91 0.11 -3.88
CA PRO A 228 5.34 -1.26 -3.75
C PRO A 228 4.28 -2.10 -3.04
N SER A 229 4.01 -3.30 -3.55
CA SER A 229 3.19 -4.30 -2.89
C SER A 229 3.84 -5.67 -2.96
N ALA A 230 4.10 -6.29 -1.82
CA ALA A 230 4.93 -7.49 -1.72
C ALA A 230 4.12 -8.72 -1.33
N VAL A 231 4.28 -9.80 -2.09
CA VAL A 231 3.69 -11.11 -1.78
C VAL A 231 4.71 -12.22 -1.93
N LYS A 232 4.52 -13.33 -1.20
CA LYS A 232 5.37 -14.52 -1.31
C LYS A 232 4.66 -15.58 -2.14
N VAL A 233 5.25 -15.93 -3.29
CA VAL A 233 4.73 -16.90 -4.26
C VAL A 233 5.76 -18.03 -4.40
N ASN A 234 5.40 -19.27 -4.09
CA ASN A 234 6.28 -20.43 -4.20
C ASN A 234 7.68 -20.22 -3.57
N GLY A 235 7.70 -19.59 -2.38
CA GLY A 235 8.92 -19.33 -1.62
C GLY A 235 9.74 -18.13 -2.08
N ARG A 236 9.36 -17.45 -3.15
CA ARG A 236 10.00 -16.22 -3.65
C ARG A 236 9.15 -14.99 -3.38
N TRP A 237 9.79 -13.88 -3.10
CA TRP A 237 9.13 -12.57 -3.00
C TRP A 237 8.92 -11.99 -4.39
N ILE A 238 7.68 -11.57 -4.67
CA ILE A 238 7.35 -10.71 -5.80
C ILE A 238 6.95 -9.36 -5.21
N VAL A 239 7.55 -8.30 -5.71
CA VAL A 239 7.17 -6.92 -5.37
C VAL A 239 6.64 -6.27 -6.64
N TYR A 240 5.34 -5.98 -6.64
CA TYR A 240 4.68 -5.19 -7.69
C TYR A 240 4.88 -3.72 -7.38
N PHE A 241 4.84 -2.89 -8.40
CA PHE A 241 4.92 -1.43 -8.28
C PHE A 241 4.38 -0.75 -9.54
N ASP A 242 4.00 0.52 -9.41
CA ASP A 242 3.56 1.33 -10.54
C ASP A 242 4.76 2.02 -11.20
N LYS A 243 5.01 1.71 -12.48
CA LYS A 243 5.90 2.46 -13.37
C LYS A 243 5.13 3.67 -13.92
N TYR A 244 4.74 4.59 -13.04
CA TYR A 244 3.73 5.62 -13.28
C TYR A 244 4.04 6.57 -14.44
N LYS A 245 5.29 6.76 -14.83
CA LYS A 245 5.65 7.50 -16.06
C LYS A 245 5.43 6.68 -17.33
N LEU A 246 5.27 5.36 -17.20
CA LEU A 246 5.05 4.43 -18.31
C LEU A 246 3.61 3.89 -18.35
N ASN A 247 2.77 4.27 -17.37
CA ASN A 247 1.40 3.74 -17.18
C ASN A 247 1.37 2.21 -17.18
N GLN A 248 2.24 1.59 -16.40
CA GLN A 248 2.41 0.14 -16.37
C GLN A 248 2.69 -0.33 -14.94
N ILE A 249 1.97 -1.36 -14.49
CA ILE A 249 2.39 -2.10 -13.30
C ILE A 249 3.56 -3.01 -13.67
N GLY A 250 4.65 -2.88 -12.95
CA GLY A 250 5.83 -3.72 -13.05
C GLY A 250 5.98 -4.65 -11.86
N ALA A 251 6.97 -5.53 -11.91
CA ALA A 251 7.34 -6.37 -10.78
C ALA A 251 8.81 -6.77 -10.80
N VAL A 252 9.36 -6.98 -9.61
CA VAL A 252 10.65 -7.66 -9.41
C VAL A 252 10.45 -8.90 -8.55
N ILE A 253 11.34 -9.90 -8.70
CA ILE A 253 11.28 -11.14 -7.95
C ILE A 253 12.64 -11.46 -7.30
N SER A 254 12.60 -11.99 -6.07
CA SER A 254 13.78 -12.43 -5.34
C SER A 254 13.51 -13.68 -4.50
N SER A 255 14.52 -14.52 -4.34
CA SER A 255 14.52 -15.65 -3.40
C SER A 255 15.31 -15.38 -2.13
N ASP A 256 16.14 -14.34 -2.10
CA ASP A 256 17.11 -14.07 -1.02
C ASP A 256 17.05 -12.63 -0.47
N LEU A 257 16.20 -11.76 -1.04
CA LEU A 257 16.06 -10.33 -0.72
C LEU A 257 17.29 -9.47 -1.05
N VAL A 258 18.26 -10.04 -1.75
CA VAL A 258 19.50 -9.37 -2.14
C VAL A 258 19.56 -9.21 -3.66
N HIS A 259 19.28 -10.29 -4.39
CA HIS A 259 19.30 -10.30 -5.84
C HIS A 259 17.86 -10.23 -6.37
N TRP A 260 17.58 -9.19 -7.13
CA TRP A 260 16.27 -8.90 -7.70
C TRP A 260 16.32 -8.98 -9.22
N GLU A 261 15.39 -9.74 -9.79
CA GLU A 261 15.16 -9.87 -11.23
C GLU A 261 13.92 -9.07 -11.62
N ASP A 262 14.03 -8.17 -12.60
CA ASP A 262 12.86 -7.50 -13.19
C ASP A 262 12.05 -8.51 -14.01
N ILE A 263 10.79 -8.68 -13.67
CA ILE A 263 9.83 -9.57 -14.31
C ILE A 263 8.62 -8.80 -14.88
N SER A 264 8.77 -7.51 -15.10
CA SER A 264 7.69 -6.63 -15.56
C SER A 264 7.07 -7.07 -16.89
N ASP A 265 7.81 -7.77 -17.72
CA ASP A 265 7.34 -8.36 -18.98
C ASP A 265 6.55 -9.67 -18.83
N ARG A 266 6.60 -10.27 -17.62
CA ARG A 266 5.91 -11.53 -17.28
C ARG A 266 4.66 -11.33 -16.42
N VAL A 267 4.41 -10.12 -15.94
CA VAL A 267 3.21 -9.82 -15.17
C VAL A 267 2.18 -9.10 -16.02
N HIS A 268 0.92 -9.47 -15.82
CA HIS A 268 -0.19 -8.92 -16.59
C HIS A 268 -1.26 -8.40 -15.61
N PHE A 269 -1.64 -7.14 -15.78
CA PHE A 269 -2.65 -6.47 -14.99
C PHE A 269 -3.74 -5.87 -15.88
N PRO A 270 -4.94 -5.60 -15.34
CA PRO A 270 -5.98 -4.87 -16.08
C PRO A 270 -5.45 -3.53 -16.61
N ALA A 271 -5.88 -3.17 -17.81
CA ALA A 271 -5.43 -1.94 -18.46
C ALA A 271 -5.79 -0.70 -17.62
N GLY A 272 -4.81 0.18 -17.44
CA GLY A 272 -4.97 1.42 -16.67
C GLY A 272 -4.93 1.24 -15.16
N ALA A 273 -4.62 0.05 -14.64
CA ALA A 273 -4.37 -0.16 -13.22
C ALA A 273 -3.19 0.69 -12.74
N GLN A 274 -3.36 1.36 -11.60
CA GLN A 274 -2.37 2.23 -10.98
C GLN A 274 -2.28 1.90 -9.50
N HIS A 275 -1.10 2.06 -8.92
CA HIS A 275 -0.74 1.96 -7.51
C HIS A 275 -1.68 1.04 -6.72
N GLY A 276 -1.52 -0.27 -6.89
CA GLY A 276 -2.38 -1.27 -6.28
C GLY A 276 -1.65 -2.12 -5.25
N SER A 277 -2.44 -2.82 -4.45
CA SER A 277 -1.95 -3.67 -3.37
C SER A 277 -2.47 -5.09 -3.48
N ALA A 278 -1.58 -6.07 -3.38
CA ALA A 278 -1.88 -7.49 -3.46
C ALA A 278 -1.98 -8.10 -2.06
N VAL A 279 -3.05 -8.83 -1.81
CA VAL A 279 -3.24 -9.62 -0.59
C VAL A 279 -3.59 -11.06 -0.91
N LYS A 280 -3.16 -12.00 -0.07
CA LYS A 280 -3.47 -13.41 -0.23
C LYS A 280 -4.77 -13.75 0.50
N ILE A 281 -5.72 -14.35 -0.22
CA ILE A 281 -7.04 -14.73 0.32
C ILE A 281 -7.46 -16.11 -0.19
N SER A 282 -8.54 -16.68 0.34
CA SER A 282 -9.18 -17.86 -0.24
C SER A 282 -10.03 -17.49 -1.44
N PHE A 283 -10.06 -18.32 -2.47
CA PHE A 283 -10.88 -18.12 -3.68
C PHE A 283 -12.37 -17.99 -3.36
N GLU A 284 -12.85 -18.68 -2.34
CA GLU A 284 -14.24 -18.63 -1.85
C GLU A 284 -14.72 -17.19 -1.61
N ARG A 285 -13.83 -16.31 -1.11
CA ARG A 285 -14.19 -14.93 -0.75
C ARG A 285 -14.45 -14.01 -1.94
N ILE A 286 -14.06 -14.42 -3.16
CA ILE A 286 -14.19 -13.57 -4.36
C ILE A 286 -14.94 -14.22 -5.52
N LYS A 287 -15.22 -15.52 -5.47
CA LYS A 287 -15.83 -16.26 -6.59
C LYS A 287 -17.16 -15.67 -7.07
N HIS A 288 -17.86 -14.96 -6.22
CA HIS A 288 -19.14 -14.30 -6.54
C HIS A 288 -18.98 -12.99 -7.34
N LEU A 289 -17.73 -12.52 -7.52
CA LEU A 289 -17.38 -11.33 -8.32
C LEU A 289 -16.93 -11.66 -9.74
N LEU A 290 -16.85 -12.97 -10.09
CA LEU A 290 -16.42 -13.46 -11.40
C LEU A 290 -17.48 -13.31 -12.49
#